data_437a78b8e222e32eda09e1081ce83232
#
_entry.id   437a78b8e222e32eda09e1081ce83232
#
_cell.length_a   1.000
_cell.length_b   1.000
_cell.length_c   1.000
_cell.angle_alpha   90.00
_cell.angle_beta   90.00
_cell.angle_gamma   90.00
#
_symmetry.space_group_name_H-M   'P 1'
#
loop_
_entity.id
_entity.type
_entity.pdbx_description
1 polymer ?
#
loop_
_entity_poly.entity_id
_entity_poly.type
_entity_poly.pdbx_seq_one_letter_code
_entity_poly.pdbx_strand_id
1 'polypeptide(L)'
;KEPQVAQHQSGRNSGVLHSGIYYKPGSLKATTCRSGSMAMQEFCQSEQIRYEICGKIIVAVSPDEVARLDAIHARGLENGINCRMIDAQEMRHIEPHVAGVKAVYVPEAGIVDYPGVCQRLAQKLTQAGHQVLFNQQVVGIEPQSQQVVVRTPRDTFHTGFLVTCGGLYSDRLARMAGLKPPAQIVPFRGEYFELHAERRELCRNLIYPVPDPNFPFLGVHFTRMVSGDVECGPNAVFALAREGYSWRSVRLGELAESLSYGGFLKLAARHWRMGLGEIHRSLSKAAFVKALQR
;
A
#
# COMPACT_ATOMS: atom_id res chain seq x y z
N LYS A 1 11.52 -14.25 9.56
CA LYS A 1 10.73 -15.32 10.18
C LYS A 1 10.04 -16.21 9.14
N GLU A 2 9.83 -15.69 7.94
CA GLU A 2 9.12 -16.38 6.86
C GLU A 2 10.04 -17.34 6.09
N PRO A 3 9.47 -18.31 5.34
CA PRO A 3 10.24 -19.24 4.52
C PRO A 3 10.78 -18.61 3.22
N GLN A 4 10.29 -17.42 2.85
CA GLN A 4 10.70 -16.71 1.64
C GLN A 4 10.38 -15.21 1.74
N VAL A 5 10.88 -14.40 0.81
CA VAL A 5 10.58 -12.97 0.72
C VAL A 5 9.14 -12.69 0.28
N ALA A 6 8.70 -11.45 0.41
CA ALA A 6 7.41 -10.92 -0.05
C ALA A 6 6.15 -11.59 0.55
N GLN A 7 6.25 -12.20 1.73
CA GLN A 7 5.10 -12.88 2.35
C GLN A 7 4.07 -11.91 2.97
N HIS A 8 4.47 -10.67 3.23
CA HIS A 8 3.60 -9.66 3.85
C HIS A 8 3.33 -8.48 2.91
N GLN A 9 3.42 -7.24 3.39
CA GLN A 9 3.02 -6.04 2.65
C GLN A 9 3.68 -5.91 1.27
N SER A 10 4.94 -6.36 1.09
CA SER A 10 5.62 -6.31 -0.22
C SER A 10 5.02 -7.26 -1.26
N GLY A 11 4.35 -8.34 -0.84
CA GLY A 11 3.66 -9.28 -1.73
C GLY A 11 2.13 -9.19 -1.65
N ARG A 12 1.59 -8.27 -0.83
CA ARG A 12 0.15 -8.10 -0.60
C ARG A 12 -0.24 -6.63 -0.75
N ASN A 13 0.00 -6.10 -1.93
CA ASN A 13 -0.30 -4.73 -2.33
C ASN A 13 -0.77 -4.73 -3.79
N SER A 14 -1.34 -3.62 -4.22
CA SER A 14 -1.90 -3.45 -5.57
C SER A 14 -0.84 -3.32 -6.69
N GLY A 15 0.44 -3.46 -6.40
CA GLY A 15 1.50 -3.38 -7.41
C GLY A 15 1.69 -2.01 -8.06
N VAL A 16 1.08 -0.95 -7.56
CA VAL A 16 1.12 0.37 -8.18
C VAL A 16 2.44 1.08 -7.94
N LEU A 17 3.05 1.55 -9.01
CA LEU A 17 4.16 2.47 -9.00
C LEU A 17 3.62 3.90 -8.98
N HIS A 18 3.51 4.46 -7.78
CA HIS A 18 2.89 5.75 -7.55
C HIS A 18 3.76 6.92 -8.03
N SER A 19 3.12 7.96 -8.59
CA SER A 19 3.78 9.21 -8.99
C SER A 19 4.02 10.18 -7.81
N GLY A 20 3.27 10.05 -6.72
CA GLY A 20 3.34 10.98 -5.58
C GLY A 20 2.38 12.18 -5.65
N ILE A 21 1.42 12.21 -6.59
CA ILE A 21 0.52 13.33 -6.86
C ILE A 21 -0.29 13.82 -5.63
N TYR A 22 -0.57 12.94 -4.68
CA TYR A 22 -1.34 13.29 -3.48
C TYR A 22 -0.51 13.87 -2.34
N TYR A 23 0.82 13.81 -2.41
CA TYR A 23 1.67 14.21 -1.30
C TYR A 23 1.89 15.71 -1.25
N LYS A 24 2.04 16.22 -0.02
CA LYS A 24 2.36 17.64 0.19
C LYS A 24 3.68 17.98 -0.50
N PRO A 25 3.72 19.00 -1.36
CA PRO A 25 4.93 19.45 -2.02
C PRO A 25 6.05 19.76 -1.02
N GLY A 26 7.29 19.43 -1.41
CA GLY A 26 8.47 19.58 -0.57
C GLY A 26 8.57 18.60 0.62
N SER A 27 7.56 17.77 0.87
CA SER A 27 7.66 16.74 1.90
C SER A 27 8.59 15.59 1.48
N LEU A 28 9.22 14.94 2.46
CA LEU A 28 10.04 13.76 2.22
C LEU A 28 9.27 12.67 1.46
N LYS A 29 7.97 12.51 1.73
CA LYS A 29 7.08 11.60 0.99
C LYS A 29 7.00 11.95 -0.51
N ALA A 30 6.85 13.21 -0.86
CA ALA A 30 6.76 13.64 -2.25
C ALA A 30 8.10 13.41 -2.99
N THR A 31 9.21 13.86 -2.39
CA THR A 31 10.54 13.76 -2.99
C THR A 31 11.00 12.31 -3.13
N THR A 32 10.87 11.48 -2.08
CA THR A 32 11.27 10.07 -2.13
C THR A 32 10.36 9.22 -3.00
N CYS A 33 9.05 9.52 -3.09
CA CYS A 33 8.17 8.82 -4.00
C CYS A 33 8.57 9.03 -5.45
N ARG A 34 8.86 10.28 -5.84
CA ARG A 34 9.26 10.62 -7.21
C ARG A 34 10.60 9.97 -7.58
N SER A 35 11.65 10.20 -6.78
CA SER A 35 12.96 9.59 -7.02
C SER A 35 12.91 8.05 -6.96
N GLY A 36 12.15 7.49 -6.02
CA GLY A 36 11.97 6.05 -5.87
C GLY A 36 11.21 5.41 -7.03
N SER A 37 10.23 6.12 -7.63
CA SER A 37 9.53 5.65 -8.83
C SER A 37 10.49 5.52 -10.02
N MET A 38 11.35 6.51 -10.24
CA MET A 38 12.36 6.48 -11.30
C MET A 38 13.39 5.37 -11.06
N ALA A 39 13.95 5.30 -9.86
CA ALA A 39 14.92 4.26 -9.50
C ALA A 39 14.33 2.84 -9.59
N MET A 40 13.03 2.67 -9.28
CA MET A 40 12.35 1.39 -9.42
C MET A 40 12.20 0.98 -10.89
N GLN A 41 11.89 1.92 -11.79
CA GLN A 41 11.82 1.66 -13.23
C GLN A 41 13.19 1.24 -13.77
N GLU A 42 14.26 1.99 -13.43
CA GLU A 42 15.63 1.65 -13.81
C GLU A 42 16.04 0.27 -13.29
N PHE A 43 15.73 -0.03 -12.03
CA PHE A 43 15.99 -1.34 -11.43
C PHE A 43 15.21 -2.46 -12.14
N CYS A 44 13.94 -2.29 -12.39
CA CYS A 44 13.12 -3.28 -13.09
C CYS A 44 13.62 -3.52 -14.52
N GLN A 45 14.01 -2.47 -15.23
CA GLN A 45 14.57 -2.58 -16.57
C GLN A 45 15.91 -3.32 -16.56
N SER A 46 16.84 -2.95 -15.67
CA SER A 46 18.17 -3.56 -15.59
C SER A 46 18.12 -5.02 -15.14
N GLU A 47 17.17 -5.38 -14.29
CA GLU A 47 17.04 -6.71 -13.70
C GLU A 47 15.95 -7.58 -14.38
N GLN A 48 15.38 -7.10 -15.49
CA GLN A 48 14.33 -7.78 -16.28
C GLN A 48 13.10 -8.19 -15.47
N ILE A 49 12.68 -7.32 -14.53
CA ILE A 49 11.48 -7.49 -13.73
C ILE A 49 10.30 -6.85 -14.47
N ARG A 50 9.16 -7.51 -14.46
CA ARG A 50 7.94 -7.01 -15.12
C ARG A 50 7.45 -5.73 -14.47
N TYR A 51 7.33 -4.69 -15.27
CA TYR A 51 6.66 -3.43 -14.93
C TYR A 51 6.06 -2.81 -16.18
N GLU A 52 5.14 -1.89 -16.00
CA GLU A 52 4.55 -1.15 -17.11
C GLU A 52 4.15 0.25 -16.66
N ILE A 53 4.46 1.26 -17.44
CA ILE A 53 3.97 2.62 -17.25
C ILE A 53 2.67 2.75 -18.02
N CYS A 54 1.57 2.40 -17.37
CA CYS A 54 0.25 2.31 -17.98
C CYS A 54 -0.57 3.60 -17.84
N GLY A 55 -0.17 4.49 -16.95
CA GLY A 55 -0.94 5.70 -16.65
C GLY A 55 -2.03 5.48 -15.60
N LYS A 56 -2.55 6.61 -15.10
CA LYS A 56 -3.62 6.67 -14.11
C LYS A 56 -4.56 7.83 -14.40
N ILE A 57 -5.85 7.62 -14.20
CA ILE A 57 -6.83 8.71 -14.14
C ILE A 57 -7.36 8.88 -12.72
N ILE A 58 -7.57 10.14 -12.31
CA ILE A 58 -8.23 10.50 -11.05
C ILE A 58 -9.53 11.19 -11.44
N VAL A 59 -10.65 10.57 -11.14
CA VAL A 59 -11.96 10.92 -11.70
C VAL A 59 -12.81 11.68 -10.69
N ALA A 60 -13.31 12.84 -11.07
CA ALA A 60 -14.41 13.52 -10.40
C ALA A 60 -15.73 13.04 -11.02
N VAL A 61 -16.59 12.44 -10.19
CA VAL A 61 -17.89 11.90 -10.64
C VAL A 61 -19.02 12.91 -10.52
N SER A 62 -18.80 14.04 -9.83
CA SER A 62 -19.76 15.13 -9.68
C SER A 62 -19.08 16.50 -9.78
N PRO A 63 -19.82 17.58 -10.10
CA PRO A 63 -19.28 18.95 -10.09
C PRO A 63 -18.66 19.35 -8.75
N ASP A 64 -19.19 18.87 -7.63
CA ASP A 64 -18.70 19.19 -6.28
C ASP A 64 -17.28 18.64 -6.03
N GLU A 65 -16.85 17.66 -6.78
CA GLU A 65 -15.52 17.07 -6.66
C GLU A 65 -14.47 17.82 -7.49
N VAL A 66 -14.89 18.67 -8.45
CA VAL A 66 -13.99 19.34 -9.40
C VAL A 66 -12.98 20.24 -8.68
N ALA A 67 -13.42 21.02 -7.69
CA ALA A 67 -12.51 21.89 -6.95
C ALA A 67 -11.40 21.11 -6.22
N ARG A 68 -11.71 19.92 -5.70
CA ARG A 68 -10.72 19.02 -5.08
C ARG A 68 -9.79 18.40 -6.14
N LEU A 69 -10.33 18.07 -7.30
CA LEU A 69 -9.54 17.57 -8.42
C LEU A 69 -8.55 18.62 -8.93
N ASP A 70 -8.97 19.90 -9.06
CA ASP A 70 -8.11 21.01 -9.44
C ASP A 70 -6.97 21.21 -8.43
N ALA A 71 -7.25 21.08 -7.13
CA ALA A 71 -6.23 21.14 -6.08
C ALA A 71 -5.22 19.97 -6.16
N ILE A 72 -5.67 18.76 -6.57
CA ILE A 72 -4.78 17.61 -6.80
C ILE A 72 -3.88 17.86 -8.01
N HIS A 73 -4.44 18.40 -9.10
CA HIS A 73 -3.70 18.76 -10.30
C HIS A 73 -2.62 19.81 -9.99
N ALA A 74 -2.98 20.90 -9.32
CA ALA A 74 -2.02 21.95 -8.91
C ALA A 74 -0.88 21.37 -8.07
N ARG A 75 -1.21 20.50 -7.09
CA ARG A 75 -0.22 19.80 -6.26
C ARG A 75 0.67 18.87 -7.08
N GLY A 76 0.12 18.19 -8.07
CA GLY A 76 0.88 17.35 -9.01
C GLY A 76 1.92 18.16 -9.76
N LEU A 77 1.53 19.31 -10.32
CA LEU A 77 2.45 20.24 -11.02
C LEU A 77 3.54 20.77 -10.08
N GLU A 78 3.18 21.16 -8.85
CA GLU A 78 4.14 21.62 -7.84
C GLU A 78 5.13 20.52 -7.44
N ASN A 79 4.72 19.26 -7.42
CA ASN A 79 5.61 18.11 -7.23
C ASN A 79 6.42 17.75 -8.48
N GLY A 80 6.28 18.51 -9.59
CA GLY A 80 6.95 18.24 -10.86
C GLY A 80 6.46 16.98 -11.58
N ILE A 81 5.23 16.55 -11.31
CA ILE A 81 4.62 15.36 -11.93
C ILE A 81 4.01 15.77 -13.28
N ASN A 82 4.28 14.98 -14.31
CA ASN A 82 3.60 15.13 -15.57
C ASN A 82 2.13 14.71 -15.40
N CYS A 83 1.24 15.67 -15.32
CA CYS A 83 -0.20 15.44 -15.20
C CYS A 83 -0.98 16.57 -15.86
N ARG A 84 -2.17 16.24 -16.33
CA ARG A 84 -3.04 17.23 -17.00
C ARG A 84 -4.51 16.95 -16.72
N MET A 85 -5.29 18.02 -16.76
CA MET A 85 -6.74 17.93 -16.73
C MET A 85 -7.26 17.37 -18.05
N ILE A 86 -8.26 16.50 -17.99
CA ILE A 86 -8.96 15.95 -19.14
C ILE A 86 -10.46 16.05 -18.94
N ASP A 87 -11.19 16.22 -20.03
CA ASP A 87 -12.65 16.25 -20.04
C ASP A 87 -13.27 14.83 -20.12
N ALA A 88 -14.58 14.76 -20.08
CA ALA A 88 -15.31 13.50 -20.13
C ALA A 88 -15.15 12.75 -21.46
N GLN A 89 -14.88 13.44 -22.57
CA GLN A 89 -14.67 12.80 -23.86
C GLN A 89 -13.30 12.13 -23.92
N GLU A 90 -12.26 12.86 -23.54
CA GLU A 90 -10.90 12.33 -23.49
C GLU A 90 -10.76 11.21 -22.44
N MET A 91 -11.43 11.35 -21.30
CA MET A 91 -11.46 10.32 -20.26
C MET A 91 -12.02 8.99 -20.80
N ARG A 92 -13.14 9.03 -21.56
CA ARG A 92 -13.70 7.83 -22.22
C ARG A 92 -12.82 7.27 -23.33
N HIS A 93 -11.97 8.08 -23.94
CA HIS A 93 -10.99 7.57 -24.89
C HIS A 93 -9.90 6.73 -24.19
N ILE A 94 -9.46 7.16 -23.01
CA ILE A 94 -8.46 6.46 -22.20
C ILE A 94 -9.08 5.23 -21.52
N GLU A 95 -10.23 5.41 -20.85
CA GLU A 95 -10.97 4.41 -20.09
C GLU A 95 -12.44 4.39 -20.53
N PRO A 96 -12.82 3.57 -21.53
CA PRO A 96 -14.14 3.63 -22.18
C PRO A 96 -15.32 3.40 -21.24
N HIS A 97 -15.10 2.69 -20.14
CA HIS A 97 -16.15 2.29 -19.20
C HIS A 97 -16.27 3.22 -17.99
N VAL A 98 -15.45 4.27 -17.93
CA VAL A 98 -15.49 5.22 -16.82
C VAL A 98 -16.53 6.31 -17.07
N ALA A 99 -17.31 6.61 -16.02
CA ALA A 99 -18.24 7.74 -15.99
C ALA A 99 -17.70 8.80 -15.02
N GLY A 100 -17.67 10.06 -15.47
CA GLY A 100 -17.23 11.20 -14.67
C GLY A 100 -17.38 12.49 -15.43
N VAL A 101 -17.27 13.62 -14.73
CA VAL A 101 -17.41 14.97 -15.32
C VAL A 101 -16.06 15.54 -15.74
N LYS A 102 -14.98 15.17 -15.06
CA LYS A 102 -13.62 15.65 -15.30
C LYS A 102 -12.61 14.71 -14.66
N ALA A 103 -11.39 14.65 -15.17
CA ALA A 103 -10.35 13.85 -14.54
C ALA A 103 -8.96 14.52 -14.61
N VAL A 104 -8.03 14.07 -13.78
CA VAL A 104 -6.59 14.30 -13.94
C VAL A 104 -5.99 13.03 -14.53
N TYR A 105 -5.30 13.15 -15.64
CA TYR A 105 -4.51 12.06 -16.23
C TYR A 105 -3.04 12.19 -15.81
N VAL A 106 -2.45 11.09 -15.35
CA VAL A 106 -1.06 10.97 -14.90
C VAL A 106 -0.38 9.88 -15.72
N PRO A 107 0.24 10.19 -16.86
CA PRO A 107 0.80 9.19 -17.77
C PRO A 107 1.98 8.41 -17.16
N GLU A 108 2.70 8.98 -16.19
CA GLU A 108 3.89 8.38 -15.57
C GLU A 108 3.61 7.39 -14.42
N ALA A 109 2.34 7.18 -14.07
CA ALA A 109 1.97 6.15 -13.11
C ALA A 109 2.07 4.75 -13.74
N GLY A 110 2.42 3.75 -12.95
CA GLY A 110 2.64 2.41 -13.48
C GLY A 110 2.30 1.29 -12.49
N ILE A 111 2.61 0.09 -12.91
CA ILE A 111 2.44 -1.15 -12.18
C ILE A 111 3.74 -1.95 -12.22
N VAL A 112 4.02 -2.72 -11.17
CA VAL A 112 5.29 -3.45 -11.01
C VAL A 112 5.09 -4.75 -10.23
N ASP A 113 5.88 -5.76 -10.53
CA ASP A 113 5.97 -7.02 -9.81
C ASP A 113 6.84 -6.86 -8.55
N TYR A 114 6.28 -6.34 -7.45
CA TYR A 114 7.01 -6.21 -6.18
C TYR A 114 7.52 -7.53 -5.60
N PRO A 115 6.81 -8.67 -5.68
CA PRO A 115 7.38 -9.97 -5.36
C PRO A 115 8.65 -10.28 -6.15
N GLY A 116 8.65 -10.03 -7.46
CA GLY A 116 9.83 -10.18 -8.32
C GLY A 116 10.98 -9.26 -7.90
N VAL A 117 10.69 -8.00 -7.57
CA VAL A 117 11.68 -7.06 -7.01
C VAL A 117 12.32 -7.63 -5.73
N CYS A 118 11.51 -8.12 -4.78
CA CYS A 118 12.02 -8.69 -3.52
C CYS A 118 12.88 -9.94 -3.76
N GLN A 119 12.46 -10.82 -4.65
CA GLN A 119 13.21 -12.02 -5.02
C GLN A 119 14.56 -11.66 -5.63
N ARG A 120 14.56 -10.69 -6.56
CA ARG A 120 15.79 -10.26 -7.24
C ARG A 120 16.76 -9.59 -6.27
N LEU A 121 16.27 -8.75 -5.35
CA LEU A 121 17.10 -8.15 -4.31
C LEU A 121 17.74 -9.21 -3.41
N ALA A 122 16.97 -10.22 -2.97
CA ALA A 122 17.52 -11.32 -2.18
C ALA A 122 18.59 -12.11 -2.94
N GLN A 123 18.38 -12.39 -4.23
CA GLN A 123 19.38 -13.03 -5.10
C GLN A 123 20.66 -12.20 -5.21
N LYS A 124 20.54 -10.88 -5.43
CA LYS A 124 21.71 -9.98 -5.53
C LYS A 124 22.51 -9.96 -4.24
N LEU A 125 21.86 -9.92 -3.08
CA LEU A 125 22.55 -10.02 -1.78
C LEU A 125 23.34 -11.33 -1.68
N THR A 126 22.72 -12.46 -2.03
CA THR A 126 23.39 -13.76 -1.98
C THR A 126 24.55 -13.84 -2.97
N GLN A 127 24.36 -13.32 -4.18
CA GLN A 127 25.43 -13.27 -5.21
C GLN A 127 26.62 -12.37 -4.78
N ALA A 128 26.36 -11.34 -3.98
CA ALA A 128 27.37 -10.48 -3.40
C ALA A 128 28.05 -11.08 -2.15
N GLY A 129 27.76 -12.33 -1.80
CA GLY A 129 28.36 -13.05 -0.67
C GLY A 129 27.68 -12.76 0.68
N HIS A 130 26.53 -12.06 0.68
CA HIS A 130 25.74 -11.80 1.90
C HIS A 130 24.74 -12.92 2.15
N GLN A 131 24.31 -13.07 3.41
CA GLN A 131 23.36 -14.09 3.79
C GLN A 131 21.93 -13.51 3.90
N VAL A 132 20.97 -14.23 3.32
CA VAL A 132 19.53 -14.00 3.52
C VAL A 132 18.98 -15.22 4.25
N LEU A 133 18.70 -15.07 5.55
CA LEU A 133 18.31 -16.17 6.42
C LEU A 133 16.78 -16.20 6.58
N PHE A 134 16.17 -17.27 6.11
CA PHE A 134 14.73 -17.53 6.26
C PHE A 134 14.44 -18.34 7.54
N ASN A 135 13.18 -18.37 7.98
CA ASN A 135 12.71 -19.08 9.16
C ASN A 135 13.47 -18.69 10.46
N GLN A 136 14.00 -17.48 10.49
CA GLN A 136 14.71 -16.89 11.63
C GLN A 136 13.85 -15.78 12.26
N GLN A 137 12.94 -16.15 13.14
CA GLN A 137 12.14 -15.19 13.89
C GLN A 137 12.98 -14.54 14.98
N VAL A 138 13.16 -13.22 14.95
CA VAL A 138 13.81 -12.50 16.04
C VAL A 138 12.90 -12.53 17.27
N VAL A 139 13.43 -13.06 18.37
CA VAL A 139 12.75 -13.17 19.67
C VAL A 139 13.44 -12.38 20.79
N GLY A 140 14.63 -11.86 20.54
CA GLY A 140 15.38 -11.01 21.48
C GLY A 140 16.34 -10.08 20.74
N ILE A 141 16.49 -8.86 21.26
CA ILE A 141 17.49 -7.88 20.82
C ILE A 141 18.12 -7.29 22.10
N GLU A 142 19.40 -7.45 22.28
CA GLU A 142 20.14 -6.99 23.45
C GLU A 142 21.26 -6.05 23.00
N PRO A 143 21.02 -4.72 23.02
CA PRO A 143 22.08 -3.75 22.78
C PRO A 143 23.12 -3.82 23.91
N GLN A 144 24.40 -3.90 23.55
CA GLN A 144 25.57 -3.88 24.47
C GLN A 144 26.48 -2.71 24.06
N SER A 145 27.51 -2.43 24.84
CA SER A 145 28.38 -1.27 24.64
C SER A 145 29.10 -1.23 23.28
N GLN A 146 29.42 -2.38 22.70
CA GLN A 146 30.18 -2.50 21.45
C GLN A 146 29.52 -3.39 20.40
N GLN A 147 28.39 -4.00 20.71
CA GLN A 147 27.68 -4.91 19.81
C GLN A 147 26.19 -4.97 20.13
N VAL A 148 25.42 -5.54 19.21
CA VAL A 148 24.04 -5.93 19.47
C VAL A 148 23.94 -7.44 19.33
N VAL A 149 23.32 -8.08 20.30
CA VAL A 149 23.03 -9.52 20.26
C VAL A 149 21.60 -9.71 19.80
N VAL A 150 21.40 -10.44 18.71
CA VAL A 150 20.09 -10.75 18.14
C VAL A 150 19.82 -12.24 18.30
N ARG A 151 18.71 -12.58 18.97
CA ARG A 151 18.34 -13.98 19.24
C ARG A 151 17.15 -14.42 18.39
N THR A 152 17.26 -15.62 17.87
CA THR A 152 16.17 -16.39 17.27
C THR A 152 16.00 -17.71 18.01
N PRO A 153 14.94 -18.50 17.76
CA PRO A 153 14.83 -19.84 18.38
C PRO A 153 15.92 -20.82 17.93
N ARG A 154 16.66 -20.53 16.86
CA ARG A 154 17.67 -21.43 16.28
C ARG A 154 19.09 -20.94 16.52
N ASP A 155 19.30 -19.62 16.50
CA ASP A 155 20.63 -19.03 16.44
C ASP A 155 20.73 -17.76 17.28
N THR A 156 21.96 -17.38 17.61
CA THR A 156 22.32 -16.10 18.20
C THR A 156 23.33 -15.40 17.29
N PHE A 157 23.02 -14.15 16.91
CA PHE A 157 23.87 -13.34 16.06
C PHE A 157 24.47 -12.18 16.84
N HIS A 158 25.74 -11.90 16.59
CA HIS A 158 26.48 -10.77 17.13
C HIS A 158 26.80 -9.79 15.99
N THR A 159 26.45 -8.53 16.15
CA THR A 159 26.70 -7.52 15.10
C THR A 159 27.07 -6.17 15.70
N GLY A 160 27.93 -5.42 15.03
CA GLY A 160 28.25 -4.05 15.40
C GLY A 160 27.13 -3.05 15.15
N PHE A 161 26.19 -3.37 14.22
CA PHE A 161 25.09 -2.50 13.86
C PHE A 161 23.85 -3.31 13.46
N LEU A 162 22.68 -2.89 13.90
CA LEU A 162 21.39 -3.53 13.58
C LEU A 162 20.42 -2.51 12.97
N VAL A 163 19.87 -2.84 11.79
CA VAL A 163 18.76 -2.09 11.17
C VAL A 163 17.50 -2.94 11.27
N THR A 164 16.47 -2.43 11.96
CA THR A 164 15.19 -3.13 12.11
C THR A 164 14.20 -2.65 11.04
N CYS A 165 13.87 -3.50 10.07
CA CYS A 165 12.89 -3.26 9.01
C CYS A 165 11.69 -4.20 9.13
N GLY A 166 11.13 -4.35 10.34
CA GLY A 166 10.15 -5.37 10.70
C GLY A 166 8.71 -5.14 10.22
N GLY A 167 8.42 -4.09 9.42
CA GLY A 167 7.09 -3.83 8.87
C GLY A 167 6.02 -3.80 9.97
N LEU A 168 5.07 -4.74 9.93
CA LEU A 168 3.98 -4.87 10.92
C LEU A 168 4.46 -5.10 12.37
N TYR A 169 5.73 -5.41 12.58
CA TYR A 169 6.33 -5.67 13.90
C TYR A 169 7.34 -4.59 14.34
N SER A 170 7.45 -3.48 13.62
CA SER A 170 8.45 -2.44 13.89
C SER A 170 8.38 -1.90 15.31
N ASP A 171 7.18 -1.68 15.86
CA ASP A 171 6.97 -1.22 17.25
C ASP A 171 7.39 -2.27 18.28
N ARG A 172 7.20 -3.56 18.00
CA ARG A 172 7.63 -4.66 18.87
C ARG A 172 9.15 -4.82 18.86
N LEU A 173 9.78 -4.75 17.68
CA LEU A 173 11.25 -4.80 17.56
C LEU A 173 11.90 -3.60 18.25
N ALA A 174 11.31 -2.40 18.15
CA ALA A 174 11.80 -1.24 18.89
C ALA A 174 11.74 -1.45 20.41
N ARG A 175 10.61 -1.98 20.94
CA ARG A 175 10.51 -2.32 22.37
C ARG A 175 11.49 -3.40 22.78
N MET A 176 11.69 -4.41 21.93
CA MET A 176 12.64 -5.50 22.16
C MET A 176 14.08 -4.99 22.25
N ALA A 177 14.42 -3.93 21.51
CA ALA A 177 15.69 -3.23 21.61
C ALA A 177 15.77 -2.20 22.76
N GLY A 178 14.80 -2.19 23.69
CA GLY A 178 14.80 -1.29 24.86
C GLY A 178 14.23 0.11 24.58
N LEU A 179 13.72 0.39 23.38
CA LEU A 179 13.14 1.68 23.04
C LEU A 179 11.67 1.78 23.44
N LYS A 180 11.19 2.99 23.66
CA LYS A 180 9.77 3.30 23.86
C LYS A 180 9.22 3.98 22.60
N PRO A 181 8.66 3.24 21.64
CA PRO A 181 8.12 3.86 20.43
C PRO A 181 6.94 4.79 20.78
N PRO A 182 6.84 5.97 20.13
CA PRO A 182 5.79 6.95 20.42
C PRO A 182 4.42 6.50 19.90
N ALA A 183 4.38 5.43 19.10
CA ALA A 183 3.19 4.90 18.46
C ALA A 183 3.18 3.37 18.51
N GLN A 184 1.99 2.81 18.28
CA GLN A 184 1.75 1.38 18.16
C GLN A 184 1.13 1.07 16.81
N ILE A 185 1.49 -0.06 16.22
CA ILE A 185 0.87 -0.53 14.99
C ILE A 185 -0.47 -1.18 15.32
N VAL A 186 -1.52 -0.65 14.70
CA VAL A 186 -2.87 -1.24 14.69
C VAL A 186 -3.16 -1.72 13.27
N PRO A 187 -3.43 -3.01 13.07
CA PRO A 187 -3.56 -3.55 11.73
C PRO A 187 -4.93 -3.25 11.11
N PHE A 188 -4.89 -2.76 9.88
CA PHE A 188 -6.05 -2.71 8.99
C PHE A 188 -5.72 -3.51 7.74
N ARG A 189 -6.68 -4.28 7.23
CA ARG A 189 -6.51 -5.04 5.99
C ARG A 189 -7.34 -4.40 4.89
N GLY A 190 -6.75 -4.28 3.69
CA GLY A 190 -7.47 -3.96 2.47
C GLY A 190 -8.09 -5.24 1.90
N GLU A 191 -9.38 -5.22 1.66
CA GLU A 191 -10.08 -6.30 0.98
C GLU A 191 -10.36 -5.88 -0.46
N TYR A 192 -10.13 -6.81 -1.39
CA TYR A 192 -10.29 -6.58 -2.81
C TYR A 192 -11.18 -7.65 -3.43
N PHE A 193 -11.91 -7.27 -4.47
CA PHE A 193 -12.47 -8.19 -5.43
C PHE A 193 -11.61 -8.15 -6.69
N GLU A 194 -11.52 -9.27 -7.37
CA GLU A 194 -10.91 -9.39 -8.68
C GLU A 194 -12.00 -9.51 -9.74
N LEU A 195 -11.85 -8.83 -10.87
CA LEU A 195 -12.75 -8.99 -12.00
C LEU A 195 -12.54 -10.36 -12.65
N HIS A 196 -13.62 -10.98 -13.07
CA HIS A 196 -13.54 -12.18 -13.90
C HIS A 196 -12.74 -11.91 -15.17
N ALA A 197 -12.05 -12.92 -15.69
CA ALA A 197 -11.18 -12.80 -16.85
C ALA A 197 -11.89 -12.15 -18.06
N GLU A 198 -13.17 -12.46 -18.28
CA GLU A 198 -14.01 -11.94 -19.37
C GLU A 198 -14.42 -10.46 -19.18
N ARG A 199 -14.05 -9.85 -18.05
CA ARG A 199 -14.42 -8.46 -17.70
C ARG A 199 -13.21 -7.57 -17.39
N ARG A 200 -12.00 -8.07 -17.62
CA ARG A 200 -10.76 -7.29 -17.36
C ARG A 200 -10.63 -6.09 -18.28
N GLU A 201 -11.26 -6.13 -19.46
CA GLU A 201 -11.33 -5.01 -20.40
C GLU A 201 -12.01 -3.76 -19.85
N LEU A 202 -12.79 -3.89 -18.77
CA LEU A 202 -13.44 -2.75 -18.09
C LEU A 202 -12.46 -1.77 -17.45
N CYS A 203 -11.20 -2.15 -17.25
CA CYS A 203 -10.16 -1.30 -16.71
C CYS A 203 -8.84 -1.53 -17.45
N ARG A 204 -8.40 -0.53 -18.21
CA ARG A 204 -7.17 -0.59 -19.01
C ARG A 204 -5.92 -0.17 -18.23
N ASN A 205 -6.09 0.74 -17.28
CA ASN A 205 -5.01 1.38 -16.54
C ASN A 205 -5.31 1.38 -15.02
N LEU A 206 -5.16 2.54 -14.39
CA LEU A 206 -5.44 2.77 -12.97
C LEU A 206 -6.55 3.81 -12.86
N ILE A 207 -7.69 3.46 -12.25
CA ILE A 207 -8.85 4.34 -12.13
C ILE A 207 -9.11 4.63 -10.66
N TYR A 208 -8.91 5.88 -10.26
CA TYR A 208 -8.99 6.33 -8.88
C TYR A 208 -10.06 7.41 -8.71
N PRO A 209 -10.81 7.41 -7.59
CA PRO A 209 -11.70 8.52 -7.27
C PRO A 209 -10.91 9.73 -6.75
N VAL A 210 -11.53 10.89 -6.78
CA VAL A 210 -11.06 12.04 -5.99
C VAL A 210 -11.16 11.69 -4.51
N PRO A 211 -10.06 11.76 -3.71
CA PRO A 211 -10.09 11.47 -2.29
C PRO A 211 -11.07 12.37 -1.53
N ASP A 212 -11.85 11.77 -0.63
CA ASP A 212 -12.64 12.52 0.34
C ASP A 212 -11.75 12.90 1.53
N PRO A 213 -11.58 14.20 1.86
CA PRO A 213 -10.71 14.64 2.95
C PRO A 213 -11.18 14.16 4.34
N ASN A 214 -12.44 13.77 4.48
CA ASN A 214 -12.98 13.21 5.71
C ASN A 214 -12.64 11.72 5.90
N PHE A 215 -12.14 11.06 4.86
CA PHE A 215 -11.77 9.66 4.87
C PHE A 215 -10.26 9.50 5.13
N PRO A 216 -9.86 8.71 6.15
CA PRO A 216 -8.45 8.42 6.41
C PRO A 216 -7.85 7.46 5.37
N PHE A 217 -8.67 6.79 4.58
CA PHE A 217 -8.27 5.85 3.53
C PHE A 217 -8.74 6.33 2.16
N LEU A 218 -8.05 5.91 1.12
CA LEU A 218 -8.49 6.13 -0.25
C LEU A 218 -9.76 5.30 -0.52
N GLY A 219 -10.72 5.88 -1.25
CA GLY A 219 -11.92 5.16 -1.69
C GLY A 219 -11.60 3.98 -2.61
N VAL A 220 -12.59 3.10 -2.80
CA VAL A 220 -12.45 1.96 -3.72
C VAL A 220 -12.09 2.44 -5.12
N HIS A 221 -11.19 1.73 -5.76
CA HIS A 221 -10.65 2.06 -7.08
C HIS A 221 -10.33 0.78 -7.85
N PHE A 222 -10.07 0.92 -9.14
CA PHE A 222 -9.67 -0.18 -10.00
C PHE A 222 -8.17 -0.12 -10.26
N THR A 223 -7.52 -1.25 -10.15
CA THR A 223 -6.09 -1.39 -10.38
C THR A 223 -5.83 -2.57 -11.31
N ARG A 224 -5.36 -2.29 -12.51
CA ARG A 224 -4.79 -3.34 -13.35
C ARG A 224 -3.44 -3.76 -12.77
N MET A 225 -3.27 -5.06 -12.56
CA MET A 225 -2.06 -5.66 -12.06
C MET A 225 -1.09 -5.98 -13.21
N VAL A 226 0.18 -6.16 -12.89
CA VAL A 226 1.20 -6.57 -13.87
C VAL A 226 0.97 -7.99 -14.42
N SER A 227 0.15 -8.81 -13.75
CA SER A 227 -0.35 -10.10 -14.23
C SER A 227 -1.41 -9.97 -15.31
N GLY A 228 -2.03 -8.79 -15.46
CA GLY A 228 -3.21 -8.55 -16.30
C GLY A 228 -4.53 -8.68 -15.55
N ASP A 229 -4.51 -9.12 -14.31
CA ASP A 229 -5.69 -9.12 -13.44
C ASP A 229 -6.13 -7.70 -13.10
N VAL A 230 -7.40 -7.53 -12.75
CA VAL A 230 -7.93 -6.23 -12.29
C VAL A 230 -8.52 -6.39 -10.90
N GLU A 231 -7.89 -5.72 -9.95
CA GLU A 231 -8.36 -5.64 -8.58
C GLU A 231 -9.25 -4.41 -8.37
N CYS A 232 -10.30 -4.60 -7.56
CA CYS A 232 -11.26 -3.57 -7.16
C CYS A 232 -11.23 -3.44 -5.64
N GLY A 233 -10.84 -2.29 -5.13
CA GLY A 233 -10.67 -2.06 -3.69
C GLY A 233 -9.76 -0.86 -3.42
N PRO A 234 -9.23 -0.77 -2.20
CA PRO A 234 -9.53 -1.59 -1.03
C PRO A 234 -10.82 -1.21 -0.33
N ASN A 235 -11.41 -2.19 0.38
CA ASN A 235 -12.28 -1.95 1.50
C ASN A 235 -11.44 -2.12 2.78
N ALA A 236 -11.34 -1.09 3.62
CA ALA A 236 -10.39 -1.07 4.72
C ALA A 236 -11.04 -1.49 6.03
N VAL A 237 -10.80 -2.71 6.48
CA VAL A 237 -11.37 -3.24 7.73
C VAL A 237 -10.31 -3.47 8.79
N PHE A 238 -10.69 -3.29 10.06
CA PHE A 238 -9.84 -3.63 11.19
C PHE A 238 -9.51 -5.13 11.19
N ALA A 239 -8.22 -5.47 11.25
CA ALA A 239 -7.77 -6.85 11.26
C ALA A 239 -7.63 -7.37 12.70
N LEU A 240 -8.08 -8.62 12.92
CA LEU A 240 -8.11 -9.25 14.25
C LEU A 240 -6.76 -9.87 14.65
N ALA A 241 -5.74 -9.66 13.81
CA ALA A 241 -4.33 -10.02 14.06
C ALA A 241 -3.44 -9.12 13.22
N ARG A 242 -2.17 -8.94 13.58
CA ARG A 242 -1.18 -8.16 12.78
C ARG A 242 -1.00 -8.74 11.38
N GLU A 243 -1.03 -10.06 11.25
CA GLU A 243 -1.02 -10.79 9.99
C GLU A 243 -2.44 -11.31 9.64
N GLY A 244 -3.46 -10.51 9.94
CA GLY A 244 -4.86 -10.86 9.75
C GLY A 244 -5.33 -10.62 8.32
N TYR A 245 -4.93 -11.47 7.37
CA TYR A 245 -5.32 -11.40 5.96
C TYR A 245 -6.70 -11.99 5.65
N SER A 246 -7.41 -12.51 6.66
CA SER A 246 -8.79 -13.01 6.55
C SER A 246 -9.56 -12.79 7.85
N TRP A 247 -10.87 -12.88 7.82
CA TRP A 247 -11.73 -12.87 9.02
C TRP A 247 -11.45 -14.03 9.97
N ARG A 248 -10.90 -15.15 9.47
CA ARG A 248 -10.55 -16.32 10.28
C ARG A 248 -9.22 -16.17 11.01
N SER A 249 -8.43 -15.17 10.65
CA SER A 249 -7.13 -14.91 11.28
C SER A 249 -7.31 -14.08 12.54
N VAL A 250 -7.52 -14.74 13.68
CA VAL A 250 -7.74 -14.11 14.99
C VAL A 250 -6.60 -14.48 15.94
N ARG A 251 -6.01 -13.46 16.59
CA ARG A 251 -5.04 -13.61 17.68
C ARG A 251 -5.49 -12.76 18.86
N LEU A 252 -6.02 -13.42 19.90
CA LEU A 252 -6.66 -12.72 21.03
C LEU A 252 -5.72 -11.72 21.72
N GLY A 253 -4.42 -12.03 21.89
CA GLY A 253 -3.45 -11.13 22.49
C GLY A 253 -3.23 -9.86 21.64
N GLU A 254 -3.13 -9.99 20.31
CA GLU A 254 -2.95 -8.86 19.39
C GLU A 254 -4.22 -8.02 19.26
N LEU A 255 -5.37 -8.66 19.32
CA LEU A 255 -6.67 -8.00 19.38
C LEU A 255 -6.80 -7.17 20.66
N ALA A 256 -6.52 -7.77 21.82
CA ALA A 256 -6.54 -7.07 23.11
C ALA A 256 -5.55 -5.90 23.13
N GLU A 257 -4.34 -6.08 22.61
CA GLU A 257 -3.31 -5.02 22.46
C GLU A 257 -3.85 -3.84 21.63
N SER A 258 -4.55 -4.12 20.53
CA SER A 258 -5.14 -3.07 19.69
C SER A 258 -6.32 -2.38 20.37
N LEU A 259 -7.24 -3.13 20.98
CA LEU A 259 -8.43 -2.60 21.63
C LEU A 259 -8.14 -1.83 22.93
N SER A 260 -7.03 -2.10 23.60
CA SER A 260 -6.58 -1.35 24.78
C SER A 260 -5.76 -0.09 24.44
N TYR A 261 -5.37 0.08 23.17
CA TYR A 261 -4.56 1.22 22.75
C TYR A 261 -5.39 2.49 22.62
N GLY A 262 -5.13 3.49 23.45
CA GLY A 262 -5.88 4.76 23.47
C GLY A 262 -5.90 5.51 22.13
N GLY A 263 -4.85 5.37 21.31
CA GLY A 263 -4.81 5.93 19.96
C GLY A 263 -5.86 5.29 19.03
N PHE A 264 -6.02 3.97 19.10
CA PHE A 264 -7.04 3.25 18.35
C PHE A 264 -8.46 3.59 18.84
N LEU A 265 -8.67 3.66 20.13
CA LEU A 265 -9.99 4.03 20.69
C LEU A 265 -10.43 5.43 20.26
N LYS A 266 -9.51 6.40 20.24
CA LYS A 266 -9.78 7.76 19.72
C LYS A 266 -10.12 7.74 18.24
N LEU A 267 -9.39 6.97 17.43
CA LEU A 267 -9.64 6.81 15.99
C LEU A 267 -11.03 6.17 15.77
N ALA A 268 -11.31 5.08 16.46
CA ALA A 268 -12.57 4.35 16.36
C ALA A 268 -13.77 5.23 16.77
N ALA A 269 -13.67 5.95 17.89
CA ALA A 269 -14.71 6.88 18.35
C ALA A 269 -14.99 8.01 17.34
N ARG A 270 -13.94 8.53 16.68
CA ARG A 270 -14.08 9.58 15.67
C ARG A 270 -14.69 9.07 14.36
N HIS A 271 -14.39 7.84 13.94
CA HIS A 271 -14.71 7.30 12.62
C HIS A 271 -15.61 6.05 12.66
N TRP A 272 -16.36 5.82 13.74
CA TRP A 272 -17.14 4.59 13.94
C TRP A 272 -18.19 4.34 12.83
N ARG A 273 -18.87 5.40 12.36
CA ARG A 273 -19.86 5.28 11.27
C ARG A 273 -19.23 4.79 9.97
N MET A 274 -18.04 5.29 9.67
CA MET A 274 -17.25 4.84 8.51
C MET A 274 -16.82 3.38 8.69
N GLY A 275 -16.29 3.02 9.87
CA GLY A 275 -15.90 1.65 10.18
C GLY A 275 -17.05 0.65 10.01
N LEU A 276 -18.27 1.00 10.43
CA LEU A 276 -19.46 0.19 10.17
C LEU A 276 -19.78 0.07 8.68
N GLY A 277 -19.60 1.14 7.91
CA GLY A 277 -19.75 1.12 6.45
C GLY A 277 -18.74 0.20 5.77
N GLU A 278 -17.48 0.20 6.23
CA GLU A 278 -16.45 -0.72 5.73
C GLU A 278 -16.81 -2.19 6.05
N ILE A 279 -17.25 -2.48 7.27
CA ILE A 279 -17.71 -3.82 7.67
C ILE A 279 -18.92 -4.25 6.83
N HIS A 280 -19.89 -3.37 6.60
CA HIS A 280 -21.04 -3.67 5.76
C HIS A 280 -20.62 -4.03 4.33
N ARG A 281 -19.69 -3.26 3.73
CA ARG A 281 -19.15 -3.59 2.39
C ARG A 281 -18.33 -4.89 2.39
N SER A 282 -17.64 -5.19 3.47
CA SER A 282 -16.91 -6.46 3.62
C SER A 282 -17.83 -7.68 3.62
N LEU A 283 -19.01 -7.54 4.21
CA LEU A 283 -19.99 -8.63 4.33
C LEU A 283 -20.98 -8.69 3.16
N SER A 284 -21.09 -7.63 2.35
CA SER A 284 -22.06 -7.51 1.27
C SER A 284 -21.39 -7.16 -0.06
N LYS A 285 -21.27 -8.16 -0.95
CA LYS A 285 -20.78 -7.94 -2.33
C LYS A 285 -21.59 -6.86 -3.06
N ALA A 286 -22.92 -6.84 -2.89
CA ALA A 286 -23.79 -5.85 -3.52
C ALA A 286 -23.47 -4.41 -3.04
N ALA A 287 -23.23 -4.22 -1.74
CA ALA A 287 -22.82 -2.93 -1.20
C ALA A 287 -21.43 -2.49 -1.72
N PHE A 288 -20.51 -3.43 -1.86
CA PHE A 288 -19.19 -3.18 -2.43
C PHE A 288 -19.27 -2.78 -3.91
N VAL A 289 -20.02 -3.54 -4.73
CA VAL A 289 -20.22 -3.24 -6.15
C VAL A 289 -20.88 -1.87 -6.33
N LYS A 290 -21.89 -1.54 -5.51
CA LYS A 290 -22.50 -0.20 -5.53
C LYS A 290 -21.50 0.93 -5.25
N ALA A 291 -20.50 0.70 -4.42
CA ALA A 291 -19.44 1.68 -4.17
C ALA A 291 -18.48 1.84 -5.35
N LEU A 292 -18.25 0.76 -6.14
CA LEU A 292 -17.44 0.78 -7.36
C LEU A 292 -18.15 1.43 -8.55
N GLN A 293 -19.49 1.39 -8.59
CA GLN A 293 -20.31 1.96 -9.67
C GLN A 293 -20.59 3.47 -9.48
N ARG A 294 -20.02 4.06 -8.46
CA ARG A 294 -20.18 5.47 -8.13
C ARG A 294 -19.23 6.33 -8.95
#